data_92fe55bdb1e03108a7b0e3ac4d2b828b
#
_entry.id   92fe55bdb1e03108a7b0e3ac4d2b828b
#
_cell.length_a   1.000
_cell.length_b   1.000
_cell.length_c   1.000
_cell.angle_alpha   90.00
_cell.angle_beta   90.00
_cell.angle_gamma   90.00
#
_symmetry.space_group_name_H-M   'P 1'
#
loop_
_entity.id
_entity.type
_entity.pdbx_description
1 polymer ?
#
loop_
_entity_poly.entity_id
_entity_poly.type
_entity_poly.pdbx_seq_one_letter_code
_entity_poly.pdbx_strand_id
1 'polypeptide(L)' 'MKLTVNDVNKMRNNAWNIYQRYQATMAGQLNDDISELESKFNEIACELGINCTDLWEDFENYHSAKYGL' A
#
# COMPACT_ATOMS: atom_id res chain seq x y z
N MET A 1 17.98 10.59 7.31
CA MET A 1 17.42 11.57 6.36
C MET A 1 16.00 11.92 6.78
N LYS A 2 15.70 13.21 6.81
CA LYS A 2 14.39 13.67 7.29
C LYS A 2 13.42 13.74 6.12
N LEU A 3 12.30 13.02 6.21
CA LEU A 3 11.27 13.04 5.17
C LEU A 3 10.44 14.31 5.27
N THR A 4 10.16 14.92 4.12
CA THR A 4 9.24 16.05 4.06
C THR A 4 7.79 15.54 3.95
N VAL A 5 6.82 16.44 4.16
CA VAL A 5 5.40 16.11 3.97
C VAL A 5 5.15 15.61 2.55
N ASN A 6 5.78 16.23 1.56
CA ASN A 6 5.64 15.81 0.17
C ASN A 6 6.20 14.40 -0.06
N ASP A 7 7.35 14.09 0.55
CA ASP A 7 7.94 12.76 0.43
C ASP A 7 7.02 11.70 1.05
N VAL A 8 6.49 11.97 2.23
CA VAL A 8 5.56 11.06 2.92
C VAL A 8 4.31 10.84 2.05
N ASN A 9 3.75 11.90 1.50
CA ASN A 9 2.56 11.81 0.65
C ASN A 9 2.83 10.96 -0.61
N LYS A 10 3.98 11.16 -1.25
CA LYS A 10 4.37 10.36 -2.41
C LYS A 10 4.53 8.88 -2.06
N MET A 11 5.17 8.60 -0.94
CA MET A 11 5.38 7.23 -0.48
C MET A 11 4.04 6.55 -0.14
N ARG A 12 3.14 7.26 0.51
CA ARG A 12 1.80 6.73 0.81
C ARG A 12 1.01 6.48 -0.47
N ASN A 13 1.09 7.37 -1.45
CA ASN A 13 0.44 7.17 -2.75
C ASN A 13 0.99 5.94 -3.48
N ASN A 14 2.31 5.76 -3.44
CA ASN A 14 2.93 4.57 -4.03
C ASN A 14 2.46 3.29 -3.33
N ALA A 15 2.40 3.32 -2.01
CA ALA A 15 1.90 2.17 -1.23
C ALA A 15 0.43 1.89 -1.55
N TRP A 16 -0.39 2.93 -1.71
CA TRP A 16 -1.79 2.79 -2.09
C TRP A 16 -1.94 2.14 -3.47
N ASN A 17 -1.11 2.56 -4.44
CA ASN A 17 -1.11 1.96 -5.77
C ASN A 17 -0.73 0.48 -5.72
N ILE A 18 0.26 0.13 -4.90
CA ILE A 18 0.68 -1.26 -4.71
C ILE A 18 -0.47 -2.07 -4.08
N TYR A 19 -1.14 -1.51 -3.08
CA TYR A 19 -2.30 -2.14 -2.45
C TYR A 19 -3.40 -2.42 -3.49
N GLN A 20 -3.73 -1.45 -4.33
CA GLN A 20 -4.76 -1.60 -5.36
C GLN A 20 -4.38 -2.68 -6.37
N ARG A 21 -3.11 -2.72 -6.79
CA ARG A 21 -2.61 -3.75 -7.71
C ARG A 21 -2.65 -5.13 -7.08
N TYR A 22 -2.31 -5.22 -5.80
CA TYR A 22 -2.40 -6.48 -5.05
C TYR A 22 -3.85 -6.99 -5.06
N GLN A 23 -4.82 -6.14 -4.72
CA GLN A 23 -6.22 -6.52 -4.70
C GLN A 23 -6.71 -6.95 -6.08
N ALA A 24 -6.33 -6.22 -7.13
CA ALA A 24 -6.70 -6.55 -8.50
C ALA A 24 -6.09 -7.88 -8.94
N THR A 25 -4.85 -8.16 -8.55
CA THR A 25 -4.18 -9.42 -8.86
C THR A 25 -4.86 -10.59 -8.15
N MET A 26 -5.23 -10.41 -6.87
CA MET A 26 -5.93 -11.43 -6.11
C MET A 26 -7.34 -11.70 -6.67
N ALA A 27 -7.95 -10.67 -7.26
CA ALA A 27 -9.26 -10.81 -7.91
C ALA A 27 -9.16 -11.39 -9.33
N GLY A 28 -7.96 -11.65 -9.82
CA GLY A 28 -7.75 -12.20 -11.15
C GLY A 28 -7.79 -11.18 -12.28
N GLN A 29 -7.76 -9.89 -11.96
CA GLN A 29 -7.81 -8.81 -12.96
C GLN A 29 -6.44 -8.43 -13.50
N LEU A 30 -5.38 -8.71 -12.74
CA LEU A 30 -3.99 -8.43 -13.12
C LEU A 30 -3.14 -9.68 -12.90
N ASN A 31 -1.95 -9.70 -13.52
CA ASN A 31 -0.99 -10.78 -13.39
C ASN A 31 0.33 -10.32 -12.77
N ASP A 32 0.25 -9.45 -11.77
CA ASP A 32 1.44 -8.98 -11.08
C ASP A 32 1.99 -10.06 -10.13
N ASP A 33 3.28 -9.97 -9.83
CA ASP A 33 3.93 -10.84 -8.86
C ASP A 33 3.54 -10.40 -7.45
N ILE A 34 2.73 -11.21 -6.77
CA ILE A 34 2.25 -10.92 -5.41
C ILE A 34 3.42 -10.75 -4.44
N SER A 35 4.43 -11.62 -4.52
CA SER A 35 5.59 -11.53 -3.64
C SER A 35 6.34 -10.21 -3.81
N GLU A 36 6.49 -9.77 -5.05
CA GLU A 36 7.14 -8.49 -5.35
C GLU A 36 6.32 -7.32 -4.82
N LEU A 37 5.01 -7.35 -5.00
CA LEU A 37 4.13 -6.30 -4.49
C LEU A 37 4.21 -6.21 -2.96
N GLU A 38 4.18 -7.34 -2.27
CA GLU A 38 4.31 -7.39 -0.81
C GLU A 38 5.66 -6.83 -0.36
N SER A 39 6.75 -7.21 -1.03
CA SER A 39 8.09 -6.72 -0.70
C SER A 39 8.18 -5.20 -0.85
N LYS A 40 7.66 -4.66 -1.94
CA LYS A 40 7.66 -3.21 -2.18
C LYS A 40 6.82 -2.47 -1.16
N PHE A 41 5.66 -3.01 -0.82
CA PHE A 41 4.79 -2.43 0.20
C PHE A 41 5.49 -2.39 1.56
N ASN A 42 6.11 -3.49 1.95
CA ASN A 42 6.84 -3.58 3.22
C ASN A 42 8.01 -2.59 3.26
N GLU A 43 8.73 -2.43 2.15
CA GLU A 43 9.81 -1.45 2.04
C GLU A 43 9.30 -0.03 2.32
N ILE A 44 8.20 0.35 1.69
CA ILE A 44 7.62 1.68 1.86
C ILE A 44 7.18 1.88 3.30
N ALA A 45 6.51 0.91 3.89
CA ALA A 45 6.08 0.98 5.29
C ALA A 45 7.28 1.14 6.23
N CYS A 46 8.35 0.40 5.98
CA CYS A 46 9.57 0.50 6.76
C CYS A 46 10.19 1.90 6.67
N GLU A 47 10.26 2.46 5.47
CA GLU A 47 10.80 3.80 5.25
C GLU A 47 9.95 4.87 5.94
N LEU A 48 8.63 4.67 5.98
CA LEU A 48 7.72 5.57 6.68
C LEU A 48 7.75 5.40 8.20
N GLY A 49 8.40 4.35 8.69
CA GLY A 49 8.43 4.06 10.13
C GLY A 49 7.11 3.51 10.65
N ILE A 50 6.29 2.93 9.78
CA ILE A 50 4.98 2.37 10.12
C ILE A 50 5.06 0.84 9.99
N ASN A 51 4.39 0.14 10.90
CA ASN A 51 4.26 -1.31 10.77
C ASN A 51 3.47 -1.62 9.50
N CYS A 52 3.96 -2.56 8.68
CA CYS A 52 3.31 -2.89 7.41
C CYS A 52 1.88 -3.40 7.60
N THR A 53 1.62 -4.14 8.68
CA THR A 53 0.28 -4.62 8.99
C THR A 53 -0.67 -3.44 9.29
N ASP A 54 -0.19 -2.47 10.08
CA ASP A 54 -0.98 -1.29 10.41
C ASP A 54 -1.31 -0.47 9.17
N LEU A 55 -0.33 -0.27 8.29
CA LEU A 55 -0.54 0.46 7.05
C LEU A 55 -1.54 -0.27 6.14
N TRP A 56 -1.44 -1.58 6.07
CA TRP A 56 -2.37 -2.41 5.30
C TRP A 56 -3.80 -2.29 5.83
N GLU A 57 -3.97 -2.36 7.15
CA GLU A 57 -5.27 -2.21 7.79
C GLU A 57 -5.87 -0.82 7.54
N ASP A 58 -5.05 0.23 7.58
CA ASP A 58 -5.50 1.58 7.24
C ASP A 58 -6.07 1.63 5.82
N PHE A 59 -5.39 1.01 4.88
CA PHE A 59 -5.85 0.98 3.49
C PHE A 59 -7.11 0.13 3.33
N GLU A 60 -7.22 -0.98 4.05
CA GLU A 60 -8.44 -1.80 4.04
C GLU A 60 -9.64 -1.00 4.54
N ASN A 61 -9.46 -0.27 5.65
CA ASN A 61 -10.50 0.57 6.22
C ASN A 61 -10.89 1.69 5.27
N TYR A 62 -9.91 2.33 4.65
CA TYR A 62 -10.15 3.39 3.67
C TYR A 62 -10.91 2.85 2.47
N HIS A 63 -10.49 1.70 1.96
CA HIS A 63 -11.13 1.05 0.81
C HIS A 63 -12.59 0.70 1.11
N SER A 64 -12.85 0.13 2.29
CA SER A 64 -14.20 -0.22 2.72
C SER A 64 -15.08 1.03 2.83
N ALA A 65 -14.56 2.10 3.44
CA ALA A 65 -15.30 3.34 3.59
C ALA A 65 -15.63 3.98 2.24
N LYS A 66 -14.68 3.91 1.30
CA LYS A 66 -14.83 4.53 -0.01
C LYS A 66 -15.74 3.73 -0.95
N TYR A 67 -15.68 2.41 -0.89
CA TYR A 67 -16.41 1.54 -1.82
C TYR A 67 -17.58 0.80 -1.18
N GLY A 68 -17.86 1.06 0.08
CA GLY A 68 -19.03 0.51 0.77
C GLY A 68 -18.99 -0.99 1.03
N LEU A 69 -17.80 -1.53 1.18
CA LEU A 69 -17.64 -2.98 1.43
C LEU A 69 -17.62 -3.30 2.91
#